data_ef853dff501301309e0574209436609a
#
_entry.id   ef853dff501301309e0574209436609a
#
_cell.length_a   1.000
_cell.length_b   1.000
_cell.length_c   1.000
_cell.angle_alpha   90.00
_cell.angle_beta   90.00
_cell.angle_gamma   90.00
#
_symmetry.space_group_name_H-M   'P 1'
#
loop_
_entity.id
_entity.type
_entity.pdbx_description
1 polymer ?
#
loop_
_entity_poly.entity_id
_entity_poly.type
_entity_poly.pdbx_seq_one_letter_code
_entity_poly.pdbx_strand_id
1 'polypeptide(L)'
;NDKKMADSEIEHFHVKNDSIEIVKYKKRRRLLSIILSVCIIILLILFIVSTLVTQWGDLIISIDSPAVKKGIVLSEDADFKTQCASLTAEQVKDVTNITYAWLPVDLDTSKDGAHNGKNYVAYTFYCKNNGEVELDYDAVLEITGAAKSADEATRVMIYKNGKSSIYGKGQYKDRSKAETDCTKFVSDKEVYKTSTEKFKVGDIDKYTIVIWIE
;
A
#
# COMPACT_ATOMS: atom_id res chain seq x y z
N ASN A 1 61.35 -61.63 5.46
CA ASN A 1 59.89 -61.71 5.13
C ASN A 1 59.03 -60.74 5.95
N ASP A 2 59.38 -60.51 7.23
CA ASP A 2 58.60 -59.67 8.14
C ASP A 2 58.75 -58.17 7.84
N LYS A 3 59.90 -57.72 7.31
CA LYS A 3 60.14 -56.34 6.96
C LYS A 3 59.35 -55.87 5.74
N LYS A 4 59.06 -56.78 4.80
CA LYS A 4 58.31 -56.52 3.60
C LYS A 4 56.79 -56.47 3.86
N MET A 5 56.31 -57.23 4.85
CA MET A 5 54.92 -57.18 5.31
C MET A 5 54.62 -55.90 6.10
N ALA A 6 55.53 -55.44 6.95
CA ALA A 6 55.35 -54.20 7.71
C ALA A 6 55.29 -52.97 6.80
N ASP A 7 56.17 -52.89 5.76
CA ASP A 7 56.12 -51.78 4.80
C ASP A 7 54.81 -51.76 3.95
N SER A 8 54.25 -52.91 3.60
CA SER A 8 52.96 -52.96 2.85
C SER A 8 51.75 -52.60 3.71
N GLU A 9 51.79 -52.94 5.00
CA GLU A 9 50.66 -52.53 5.92
C GLU A 9 50.71 -51.03 6.22
N ILE A 10 51.87 -50.42 6.33
CA ILE A 10 52.04 -48.98 6.54
C ILE A 10 51.59 -48.21 5.30
N GLU A 11 51.90 -48.61 4.08
CA GLU A 11 51.46 -47.99 2.84
C GLU A 11 49.91 -48.07 2.67
N HIS A 12 49.34 -49.21 3.00
CA HIS A 12 47.86 -49.35 2.93
C HIS A 12 47.13 -48.46 3.95
N PHE A 13 47.72 -48.26 5.12
CA PHE A 13 47.14 -47.40 6.16
C PHE A 13 47.19 -45.91 5.74
N HIS A 14 48.27 -45.47 5.12
CA HIS A 14 48.46 -44.09 4.65
C HIS A 14 47.46 -43.74 3.51
N VAL A 15 47.28 -44.60 2.52
CA VAL A 15 46.35 -44.40 1.41
C VAL A 15 44.89 -44.34 1.92
N LYS A 16 44.54 -45.11 2.96
CA LYS A 16 43.21 -45.13 3.53
C LYS A 16 42.88 -43.85 4.30
N ASN A 17 43.87 -43.23 4.96
CA ASN A 17 43.72 -41.99 5.70
C ASN A 17 43.54 -40.80 4.76
N ASP A 18 44.33 -40.70 3.69
CA ASP A 18 44.23 -39.64 2.67
C ASP A 18 42.88 -39.69 1.93
N SER A 19 42.39 -40.90 1.64
CA SER A 19 41.10 -41.04 0.98
C SER A 19 39.92 -40.55 1.85
N ILE A 20 40.00 -40.76 3.17
CA ILE A 20 38.96 -40.31 4.12
C ILE A 20 38.97 -38.77 4.25
N GLU A 21 40.12 -38.13 4.29
CA GLU A 21 40.26 -36.68 4.34
C GLU A 21 39.73 -36.01 3.06
N ILE A 22 40.07 -36.54 1.88
CA ILE A 22 39.56 -36.05 0.59
C ILE A 22 38.03 -36.16 0.50
N VAL A 23 37.43 -37.24 0.98
CA VAL A 23 35.99 -37.44 1.00
C VAL A 23 35.32 -36.44 1.96
N LYS A 24 35.88 -36.22 3.15
CA LYS A 24 35.40 -35.22 4.11
C LYS A 24 35.44 -33.80 3.54
N TYR A 25 36.55 -33.44 2.86
CA TYR A 25 36.72 -32.14 2.23
C TYR A 25 35.70 -31.89 1.09
N LYS A 26 35.49 -32.88 0.21
CA LYS A 26 34.49 -32.83 -0.85
C LYS A 26 33.06 -32.68 -0.29
N LYS A 27 32.73 -33.40 0.78
CA LYS A 27 31.42 -33.30 1.45
C LYS A 27 31.21 -31.91 2.07
N ARG A 28 32.25 -31.35 2.70
CA ARG A 28 32.21 -30.00 3.28
C ARG A 28 32.02 -28.91 2.22
N ARG A 29 32.72 -29.02 1.08
CA ARG A 29 32.56 -28.10 -0.06
C ARG A 29 31.14 -28.15 -0.65
N ARG A 30 30.60 -29.36 -0.82
CA ARG A 30 29.19 -29.50 -1.30
C ARG A 30 28.19 -28.87 -0.32
N LEU A 31 28.39 -29.09 0.97
CA LEU A 31 27.52 -28.49 2.00
C LEU A 31 27.60 -26.96 1.96
N LEU A 32 28.80 -26.38 1.88
CA LEU A 32 28.99 -24.93 1.76
C LEU A 32 28.35 -24.36 0.49
N SER A 33 28.48 -25.07 -0.64
CA SER A 33 27.84 -24.65 -1.90
C SER A 33 26.31 -24.65 -1.81
N ILE A 34 25.74 -25.65 -1.15
CA ILE A 34 24.28 -25.73 -0.93
C ILE A 34 23.82 -24.58 -0.03
N ILE A 35 24.50 -24.33 1.08
CA ILE A 35 24.19 -23.23 2.01
C ILE A 35 24.28 -21.89 1.27
N LEU A 36 25.31 -21.66 0.49
CA LEU A 36 25.47 -20.43 -0.28
C LEU A 36 24.34 -20.25 -1.30
N SER A 37 23.95 -21.32 -2.00
CA SER A 37 22.83 -21.27 -2.96
C SER A 37 21.50 -20.94 -2.28
N VAL A 38 21.24 -21.52 -1.11
CA VAL A 38 20.03 -21.21 -0.33
C VAL A 38 20.05 -19.75 0.13
N CYS A 39 21.18 -19.24 0.61
CA CYS A 39 21.30 -17.83 0.99
C CYS A 39 21.02 -16.88 -0.20
N ILE A 40 21.54 -17.20 -1.39
CA ILE A 40 21.29 -16.40 -2.60
C ILE A 40 19.79 -16.40 -2.95
N ILE A 41 19.13 -17.54 -2.88
CA ILE A 41 17.68 -17.65 -3.15
C ILE A 41 16.88 -16.82 -2.13
N ILE A 42 17.21 -16.88 -0.86
CA ILE A 42 16.56 -16.08 0.19
C ILE A 42 16.74 -14.58 -0.07
N LEU A 43 17.95 -14.14 -0.41
CA LEU A 43 18.24 -12.74 -0.75
C LEU A 43 17.46 -12.28 -1.99
N LEU A 44 17.35 -13.13 -3.01
CA LEU A 44 16.53 -12.85 -4.20
C LEU A 44 15.04 -12.69 -3.85
N ILE A 45 14.51 -13.58 -3.02
CA ILE A 45 13.12 -13.49 -2.55
C ILE A 45 12.90 -12.19 -1.76
N LEU A 46 13.79 -11.85 -0.83
CA LEU A 46 13.73 -10.62 -0.06
C LEU A 46 13.84 -9.38 -0.95
N PHE A 47 14.68 -9.41 -1.99
CA PHE A 47 14.79 -8.33 -2.96
C PHE A 47 13.49 -8.17 -3.76
N ILE A 48 12.90 -9.27 -4.27
CA ILE A 48 11.63 -9.24 -4.99
C ILE A 48 10.51 -8.72 -4.09
N VAL A 49 10.39 -9.21 -2.86
CA VAL A 49 9.40 -8.72 -1.89
C VAL A 49 9.60 -7.23 -1.60
N SER A 50 10.84 -6.79 -1.39
CA SER A 50 11.16 -5.38 -1.15
C SER A 50 10.77 -4.49 -2.33
N THR A 51 11.02 -4.92 -3.58
CA THR A 51 10.64 -4.14 -4.77
C THR A 51 9.14 -4.11 -4.99
N LEU A 52 8.43 -5.18 -4.68
CA LEU A 52 6.97 -5.21 -4.75
C LEU A 52 6.32 -4.31 -3.69
N VAL A 53 6.80 -4.35 -2.46
CA VAL A 53 6.26 -3.52 -1.36
C VAL A 53 6.52 -2.02 -1.57
N THR A 54 7.64 -1.63 -2.20
CA THR A 54 7.97 -0.21 -2.44
C THR A 54 7.21 0.43 -3.60
N GLN A 55 6.46 -0.35 -4.38
CA GLN A 55 5.69 0.17 -5.53
C GLN A 55 4.18 0.26 -5.27
N TRP A 56 3.71 -0.10 -4.09
CA TRP A 56 2.29 -0.15 -3.78
C TRP A 56 1.88 1.05 -2.92
N GLY A 57 1.42 2.10 -3.59
CA GLY A 57 0.64 3.16 -2.98
C GLY A 57 -0.81 3.04 -3.46
N ASP A 58 -1.66 2.31 -2.73
CA ASP A 58 -3.06 2.15 -3.07
C ASP A 58 -3.92 3.13 -2.28
N LEU A 59 -4.94 3.69 -2.92
CA LEU A 59 -6.03 4.30 -2.19
C LEU A 59 -7.01 3.18 -1.79
N ILE A 60 -7.05 2.86 -0.50
CA ILE A 60 -7.94 1.86 0.06
C ILE A 60 -9.03 2.58 0.84
N ILE A 61 -10.27 2.30 0.52
CA ILE A 61 -11.45 2.75 1.24
C ILE A 61 -11.99 1.53 2.01
N SER A 62 -12.11 1.63 3.33
CA SER A 62 -12.60 0.53 4.15
C SER A 62 -13.51 1.02 5.26
N ILE A 63 -14.41 0.15 5.67
CA ILE A 63 -15.27 0.36 6.82
C ILE A 63 -14.70 -0.44 7.98
N ASP A 64 -14.64 0.14 9.16
CA ASP A 64 -14.23 -0.56 10.37
C ASP A 64 -15.28 -1.61 10.80
N SER A 65 -14.83 -2.61 11.58
CA SER A 65 -15.68 -3.73 11.98
C SER A 65 -16.94 -3.32 12.79
N PRO A 66 -16.92 -2.31 13.68
CA PRO A 66 -18.11 -1.83 14.34
C PRO A 66 -19.14 -1.23 13.39
N ALA A 67 -18.73 -0.44 12.39
CA ALA A 67 -19.64 0.16 11.43
C ALA A 67 -20.23 -0.86 10.46
N VAL A 68 -19.45 -1.85 10.03
CA VAL A 68 -19.96 -3.01 9.26
C VAL A 68 -21.05 -3.75 10.03
N LYS A 69 -20.85 -4.01 11.33
CA LYS A 69 -21.85 -4.66 12.19
C LYS A 69 -23.14 -3.85 12.34
N LYS A 70 -23.06 -2.53 12.22
CA LYS A 70 -24.22 -1.63 12.25
C LYS A 70 -24.90 -1.50 10.89
N GLY A 71 -24.37 -2.12 9.85
CA GLY A 71 -24.96 -2.14 8.51
C GLY A 71 -24.48 -1.06 7.56
N ILE A 72 -23.36 -0.38 7.84
CA ILE A 72 -22.71 0.48 6.84
C ILE A 72 -22.14 -0.39 5.73
N VAL A 73 -22.39 0.00 4.48
CA VAL A 73 -21.87 -0.66 3.28
C VAL A 73 -21.33 0.35 2.30
N LEU A 74 -20.31 -0.07 1.52
CA LEU A 74 -19.76 0.70 0.40
C LEU A 74 -20.20 0.10 -0.94
N SER A 75 -20.24 0.94 -1.97
CA SER A 75 -20.43 0.53 -3.35
C SER A 75 -19.71 1.49 -4.29
N GLU A 76 -19.28 0.99 -5.45
CA GLU A 76 -18.90 1.82 -6.59
C GLU A 76 -20.11 2.29 -7.39
N ASP A 77 -21.28 1.66 -7.21
CA ASP A 77 -22.52 2.00 -7.89
C ASP A 77 -23.48 2.75 -6.97
N ALA A 78 -24.12 3.79 -7.49
CA ALA A 78 -25.21 4.49 -6.80
C ALA A 78 -26.41 3.57 -6.47
N ASP A 79 -26.62 2.54 -7.27
CA ASP A 79 -27.71 1.55 -7.11
C ASP A 79 -27.36 0.44 -6.10
N PHE A 80 -26.15 0.40 -5.57
CA PHE A 80 -25.67 -0.62 -4.63
C PHE A 80 -25.87 -2.07 -5.12
N LYS A 81 -25.67 -2.30 -6.42
CA LYS A 81 -25.71 -3.66 -7.00
C LYS A 81 -24.63 -4.56 -6.41
N THR A 82 -23.46 -3.98 -6.15
CA THR A 82 -22.35 -4.65 -5.47
C THR A 82 -22.05 -3.93 -4.17
N GLN A 83 -22.23 -4.61 -3.05
CA GLN A 83 -21.95 -4.06 -1.72
C GLN A 83 -20.69 -4.72 -1.15
N CYS A 84 -19.84 -3.94 -0.52
CA CYS A 84 -18.60 -4.41 0.09
C CYS A 84 -18.24 -3.60 1.34
N ALA A 85 -17.27 -4.10 2.09
CA ALA A 85 -16.70 -3.40 3.25
C ALA A 85 -15.37 -2.72 2.91
N SER A 86 -14.82 -2.97 1.72
CA SER A 86 -13.57 -2.37 1.27
C SER A 86 -13.55 -2.23 -0.25
N LEU A 87 -13.00 -1.11 -0.72
CA LEU A 87 -12.76 -0.77 -2.11
C LEU A 87 -11.29 -0.40 -2.28
N THR A 88 -10.72 -0.66 -3.44
CA THR A 88 -9.33 -0.31 -3.76
C THR A 88 -9.28 0.37 -5.11
N ALA A 89 -8.73 1.58 -5.15
CA ALA A 89 -8.52 2.30 -6.39
C ALA A 89 -7.25 1.82 -7.09
N GLU A 90 -7.27 1.81 -8.43
CA GLU A 90 -6.09 1.50 -9.23
C GLU A 90 -5.03 2.59 -9.08
N GLN A 91 -3.78 2.17 -9.10
CA GLN A 91 -2.63 3.08 -9.06
C GLN A 91 -2.45 3.81 -10.38
N VAL A 92 -1.93 5.04 -10.30
CA VAL A 92 -1.38 5.76 -11.44
C VAL A 92 0.14 5.74 -11.33
N LYS A 93 0.81 5.29 -12.39
CA LYS A 93 2.28 5.20 -12.45
C LYS A 93 2.85 6.39 -13.23
N ASP A 94 4.12 6.71 -12.96
CA ASP A 94 4.88 7.72 -13.68
C ASP A 94 4.19 9.10 -13.72
N VAL A 95 3.56 9.47 -12.61
CA VAL A 95 2.89 10.76 -12.48
C VAL A 95 3.88 11.92 -12.50
N THR A 96 3.48 13.01 -13.15
CA THR A 96 4.17 14.29 -13.06
C THR A 96 3.32 15.28 -12.25
N ASN A 97 3.95 16.30 -11.69
CA ASN A 97 3.21 17.35 -11.01
C ASN A 97 2.26 18.09 -11.98
N ILE A 98 1.10 18.42 -11.48
CA ILE A 98 0.07 19.20 -12.18
C ILE A 98 -0.52 20.21 -11.21
N THR A 99 -1.04 21.31 -11.73
CA THR A 99 -1.79 22.27 -10.93
C THR A 99 -3.28 21.97 -10.95
N TYR A 100 -3.99 22.40 -9.91
CA TYR A 100 -5.44 22.27 -9.79
C TYR A 100 -6.18 22.67 -11.07
N ALA A 101 -5.78 23.75 -11.74
CA ALA A 101 -6.42 24.24 -12.96
C ALA A 101 -6.40 23.24 -14.14
N TRP A 102 -5.59 22.21 -14.08
CA TRP A 102 -5.49 21.16 -15.12
C TRP A 102 -6.38 19.95 -14.84
N LEU A 103 -7.01 19.91 -13.67
CA LEU A 103 -7.99 18.86 -13.36
C LEU A 103 -9.29 19.07 -14.14
N PRO A 104 -9.95 18.01 -14.61
CA PRO A 104 -11.30 18.12 -15.16
C PRO A 104 -12.28 18.71 -14.15
N VAL A 105 -13.22 19.53 -14.64
CA VAL A 105 -14.20 20.22 -13.78
C VAL A 105 -15.35 19.31 -13.32
N ASP A 106 -15.52 18.17 -13.97
CA ASP A 106 -16.63 17.24 -13.80
C ASP A 106 -16.27 15.95 -13.06
N LEU A 107 -15.14 15.95 -12.33
CA LEU A 107 -14.63 14.75 -11.64
C LEU A 107 -15.62 14.09 -10.69
N ASP A 108 -16.52 14.86 -10.08
CA ASP A 108 -17.54 14.32 -9.19
C ASP A 108 -18.75 13.71 -9.94
N THR A 109 -18.94 14.05 -11.20
CA THR A 109 -20.13 13.67 -11.96
C THR A 109 -19.87 12.81 -13.18
N SER A 110 -18.61 12.71 -13.61
CA SER A 110 -18.25 12.07 -14.87
C SER A 110 -18.38 10.56 -14.85
N LYS A 111 -18.07 9.91 -13.73
CA LYS A 111 -18.00 8.46 -13.66
C LYS A 111 -17.98 7.95 -12.21
N ASP A 112 -18.56 6.79 -11.97
CA ASP A 112 -18.47 6.03 -10.73
C ASP A 112 -17.21 5.13 -10.73
N GLY A 113 -16.73 4.74 -9.54
CA GLY A 113 -15.53 3.93 -9.36
C GLY A 113 -14.25 4.66 -9.77
N ALA A 114 -13.28 3.92 -10.27
CA ALA A 114 -12.00 4.46 -10.70
C ALA A 114 -12.13 5.22 -12.04
N HIS A 115 -11.66 6.47 -12.07
CA HIS A 115 -11.60 7.30 -13.27
C HIS A 115 -10.35 8.18 -13.29
N ASN A 116 -9.23 7.54 -13.05
CA ASN A 116 -7.92 8.15 -13.02
C ASN A 116 -7.57 8.88 -14.31
N GLY A 117 -6.87 10.00 -14.20
CA GLY A 117 -6.19 10.61 -15.32
C GLY A 117 -4.71 10.21 -15.37
N LYS A 118 -3.98 10.81 -16.29
CA LYS A 118 -2.53 10.52 -16.45
C LYS A 118 -1.71 10.88 -15.21
N ASN A 119 -2.08 11.95 -14.51
CA ASN A 119 -1.28 12.54 -13.41
C ASN A 119 -2.08 12.70 -12.12
N TYR A 120 -3.22 12.07 -12.00
CA TYR A 120 -4.03 12.10 -10.79
C TYR A 120 -4.79 10.78 -10.62
N VAL A 121 -5.06 10.43 -9.38
CA VAL A 121 -6.01 9.39 -9.01
C VAL A 121 -7.36 10.05 -8.80
N ALA A 122 -8.44 9.49 -9.33
CA ALA A 122 -9.79 9.89 -9.04
C ALA A 122 -10.67 8.66 -8.81
N TYR A 123 -11.43 8.67 -7.73
CA TYR A 123 -12.24 7.54 -7.33
C TYR A 123 -13.53 7.99 -6.68
N THR A 124 -14.64 7.55 -7.25
CA THR A 124 -16.00 7.85 -6.74
C THR A 124 -16.62 6.61 -6.11
N PHE A 125 -17.17 6.75 -4.92
CA PHE A 125 -17.85 5.68 -4.22
C PHE A 125 -19.00 6.21 -3.38
N TYR A 126 -19.83 5.29 -2.92
CA TYR A 126 -21.01 5.56 -2.12
C TYR A 126 -20.93 4.81 -0.80
N CYS A 127 -21.37 5.49 0.27
CA CYS A 127 -21.53 4.94 1.60
C CYS A 127 -23.00 4.96 1.96
N LYS A 128 -23.57 3.83 2.38
CA LYS A 128 -25.00 3.71 2.72
C LYS A 128 -25.19 3.11 4.09
N ASN A 129 -26.15 3.63 4.83
CA ASN A 129 -26.70 2.94 5.99
C ASN A 129 -27.74 1.91 5.52
N ASN A 130 -27.30 0.66 5.40
CA ASN A 130 -28.15 -0.50 5.08
C ASN A 130 -28.52 -1.30 6.34
N GLY A 131 -28.33 -0.71 7.52
CA GLY A 131 -28.66 -1.29 8.81
C GLY A 131 -30.14 -1.05 9.19
N GLU A 132 -30.42 -1.25 10.47
CA GLU A 132 -31.78 -1.15 11.02
C GLU A 132 -32.01 0.11 11.85
N VAL A 133 -30.95 0.87 12.14
CA VAL A 133 -31.00 2.05 13.02
C VAL A 133 -30.25 3.24 12.44
N GLU A 134 -30.66 4.43 12.83
CA GLU A 134 -29.90 5.66 12.62
C GLU A 134 -28.58 5.58 13.40
N LEU A 135 -27.51 6.07 12.80
CA LEU A 135 -26.18 6.06 13.41
C LEU A 135 -25.36 7.28 13.01
N ASP A 136 -24.29 7.52 13.75
CA ASP A 136 -23.26 8.48 13.39
C ASP A 136 -22.04 7.71 12.85
N TYR A 137 -21.31 8.31 11.89
CA TYR A 137 -20.05 7.78 11.41
C TYR A 137 -19.01 8.87 11.16
N ASP A 138 -17.75 8.54 11.31
CA ASP A 138 -16.61 9.37 10.94
C ASP A 138 -16.01 8.88 9.63
N ALA A 139 -15.77 9.81 8.69
CA ALA A 139 -14.95 9.57 7.52
C ALA A 139 -13.56 10.18 7.74
N VAL A 140 -12.53 9.38 7.62
CA VAL A 140 -11.13 9.78 7.82
C VAL A 140 -10.32 9.35 6.60
N LEU A 141 -9.47 10.25 6.09
CA LEU A 141 -8.48 9.94 5.06
C LEU A 141 -7.09 10.13 5.63
N GLU A 142 -6.28 9.08 5.57
CA GLU A 142 -4.92 9.06 6.11
C GLU A 142 -3.88 8.70 5.04
N ILE A 143 -2.69 9.29 5.15
CA ILE A 143 -1.49 8.90 4.41
C ILE A 143 -0.75 7.87 5.26
N THR A 144 -0.75 6.62 4.83
CA THR A 144 -0.07 5.52 5.54
C THR A 144 1.43 5.45 5.23
N GLY A 145 1.85 6.01 4.10
CA GLY A 145 3.25 6.09 3.71
C GLY A 145 3.47 7.03 2.53
N ALA A 146 4.61 7.71 2.52
CA ALA A 146 5.03 8.56 1.42
C ALA A 146 6.54 8.36 1.16
N ALA A 147 6.90 8.11 -0.09
CA ALA A 147 8.28 8.01 -0.49
C ALA A 147 8.85 9.40 -0.82
N LYS A 148 10.09 9.67 -0.42
CA LYS A 148 10.81 10.91 -0.76
C LYS A 148 10.03 12.20 -0.42
N SER A 149 9.26 12.18 0.67
CA SER A 149 8.43 13.32 1.10
C SER A 149 7.42 13.78 0.04
N ALA A 150 6.88 12.85 -0.77
CA ALA A 150 5.88 13.17 -1.79
C ALA A 150 4.60 13.76 -1.19
N ASP A 151 4.31 13.45 0.06
CA ASP A 151 3.19 13.98 0.85
C ASP A 151 3.24 15.52 1.02
N GLU A 152 4.43 16.13 0.93
CA GLU A 152 4.59 17.59 0.98
C GLU A 152 3.97 18.29 -0.24
N ALA A 153 4.10 17.66 -1.41
CA ALA A 153 3.55 18.16 -2.66
C ALA A 153 2.17 17.54 -2.99
N THR A 154 1.69 16.62 -2.17
CA THR A 154 0.39 15.99 -2.40
C THR A 154 -0.75 16.96 -2.10
N ARG A 155 -1.68 17.03 -3.03
CA ARG A 155 -2.97 17.70 -2.85
C ARG A 155 -4.09 16.67 -2.97
N VAL A 156 -5.09 16.85 -2.15
CA VAL A 156 -6.26 15.98 -2.13
C VAL A 156 -7.52 16.83 -2.21
N MET A 157 -8.34 16.59 -3.22
CA MET A 157 -9.67 17.17 -3.29
C MET A 157 -10.69 16.11 -2.93
N ILE A 158 -11.56 16.45 -2.01
CA ILE A 158 -12.65 15.57 -1.56
C ILE A 158 -13.97 16.25 -1.86
N TYR A 159 -14.78 15.56 -2.64
CA TYR A 159 -16.18 15.87 -2.79
C TYR A 159 -16.99 15.00 -1.82
N LYS A 160 -17.89 15.61 -1.10
CA LYS A 160 -18.93 14.94 -0.33
C LYS A 160 -20.28 15.52 -0.76
N ASN A 161 -21.11 14.70 -1.37
CA ASN A 161 -22.44 15.11 -1.85
C ASN A 161 -22.39 16.38 -2.72
N GLY A 162 -21.43 16.45 -3.66
CA GLY A 162 -21.24 17.57 -4.60
C GLY A 162 -20.53 18.80 -4.03
N LYS A 163 -20.16 18.81 -2.74
CA LYS A 163 -19.38 19.90 -2.13
C LYS A 163 -17.92 19.48 -2.05
N SER A 164 -17.03 20.28 -2.62
CA SER A 164 -15.59 20.00 -2.64
C SER A 164 -14.79 20.88 -1.68
N SER A 165 -13.68 20.34 -1.22
CA SER A 165 -12.62 21.08 -0.53
C SER A 165 -11.27 20.48 -0.91
N ILE A 166 -10.25 21.33 -1.05
CA ILE A 166 -8.89 20.93 -1.36
C ILE A 166 -8.09 20.92 -0.07
N TYR A 167 -7.29 19.89 0.10
CA TYR A 167 -6.44 19.68 1.27
C TYR A 167 -4.97 19.60 0.85
N GLY A 168 -4.10 20.23 1.66
CA GLY A 168 -2.66 20.18 1.50
C GLY A 168 -1.96 20.26 2.85
N LYS A 169 -0.71 19.83 2.93
CA LYS A 169 0.11 20.09 4.13
C LYS A 169 0.27 21.60 4.33
N GLY A 170 0.61 21.99 5.55
CA GLY A 170 0.99 23.38 5.84
C GLY A 170 2.24 23.79 5.05
N GLN A 171 2.39 25.10 4.78
CA GLN A 171 3.50 25.66 4.03
C GLN A 171 4.84 25.16 4.56
N TYR A 172 5.78 24.84 3.67
CA TYR A 172 7.09 24.30 4.07
C TYR A 172 7.84 25.18 5.07
N LYS A 173 7.77 26.52 4.89
CA LYS A 173 8.44 27.49 5.76
C LYS A 173 7.68 27.78 7.06
N ASP A 174 6.38 27.59 7.07
CA ASP A 174 5.52 27.86 8.23
C ASP A 174 4.35 26.87 8.26
N ARG A 175 4.55 25.75 8.94
CA ARG A 175 3.57 24.66 9.03
C ARG A 175 2.24 25.04 9.70
N SER A 176 2.18 26.18 10.35
CA SER A 176 0.93 26.69 10.93
C SER A 176 -0.02 27.23 9.86
N LYS A 177 0.50 27.66 8.73
CA LYS A 177 -0.26 28.25 7.61
C LYS A 177 -0.65 27.19 6.58
N ALA A 178 -1.87 27.30 6.07
CA ALA A 178 -2.31 26.50 4.93
C ALA A 178 -1.60 26.97 3.64
N GLU A 179 -1.42 26.08 2.69
CA GLU A 179 -1.09 26.44 1.32
C GLU A 179 -2.25 27.23 0.69
N THR A 180 -1.93 27.99 -0.36
CA THR A 180 -2.94 28.81 -1.06
C THR A 180 -4.08 27.92 -1.56
N ASP A 181 -5.31 28.40 -1.35
CA ASP A 181 -6.54 27.71 -1.75
C ASP A 181 -6.75 26.28 -1.18
N CYS A 182 -6.00 25.94 -0.13
CA CYS A 182 -6.09 24.64 0.54
C CYS A 182 -6.56 24.77 1.99
N THR A 183 -7.29 23.79 2.45
CA THR A 183 -7.45 23.48 3.86
C THR A 183 -6.23 22.68 4.32
N LYS A 184 -5.66 23.03 5.46
CA LYS A 184 -4.53 22.31 6.02
C LYS A 184 -4.95 20.90 6.45
N PHE A 185 -4.09 19.91 6.24
CA PHE A 185 -4.25 18.57 6.80
C PHE A 185 -4.50 18.65 8.33
N VAL A 186 -5.31 17.75 8.83
CA VAL A 186 -5.61 17.65 10.27
C VAL A 186 -4.34 17.36 11.07
N SER A 187 -3.47 16.50 10.54
CA SER A 187 -2.15 16.20 11.08
C SER A 187 -1.17 15.84 9.95
N ASP A 188 0.07 15.43 10.28
CA ASP A 188 1.04 14.98 9.28
C ASP A 188 0.60 13.75 8.49
N LYS A 189 -0.27 12.93 9.06
CA LYS A 189 -0.80 11.72 8.43
C LYS A 189 -2.28 11.83 8.06
N GLU A 190 -3.06 12.52 8.87
CA GLU A 190 -4.50 12.67 8.69
C GLU A 190 -4.80 13.85 7.79
N VAL A 191 -5.24 13.55 6.57
CA VAL A 191 -5.57 14.54 5.54
C VAL A 191 -6.90 15.21 5.83
N TYR A 192 -7.89 14.39 6.18
CA TYR A 192 -9.28 14.81 6.29
C TYR A 192 -9.98 14.02 7.37
N LYS A 193 -10.85 14.69 8.10
CA LYS A 193 -11.80 14.08 9.03
C LYS A 193 -13.11 14.83 9.04
N THR A 194 -14.20 14.10 8.95
CA THR A 194 -15.55 14.65 9.11
C THR A 194 -16.46 13.65 9.80
N SER A 195 -17.39 14.15 10.58
CA SER A 195 -18.45 13.34 11.20
C SER A 195 -19.77 13.58 10.46
N THR A 196 -20.51 12.52 10.24
CA THR A 196 -21.89 12.56 9.79
C THR A 196 -22.78 12.10 10.93
N GLU A 197 -23.60 13.01 11.43
CA GLU A 197 -24.56 12.72 12.49
C GLU A 197 -25.91 12.35 11.90
N LYS A 198 -26.66 11.49 12.62
CA LYS A 198 -28.04 11.10 12.28
C LYS A 198 -28.17 10.53 10.87
N PHE A 199 -27.22 9.68 10.46
CA PHE A 199 -27.26 8.99 9.19
C PHE A 199 -28.34 7.91 9.24
N LYS A 200 -29.49 8.22 8.65
CA LYS A 200 -30.71 7.40 8.73
C LYS A 200 -30.58 6.14 7.91
N VAL A 201 -31.41 5.16 8.22
CA VAL A 201 -31.56 3.94 7.42
C VAL A 201 -31.93 4.33 5.98
N GLY A 202 -31.15 3.84 5.02
CA GLY A 202 -31.31 4.13 3.61
C GLY A 202 -30.59 5.40 3.11
N ASP A 203 -30.08 6.26 3.99
CA ASP A 203 -29.27 7.42 3.59
C ASP A 203 -28.01 7.00 2.84
N ILE A 204 -27.63 7.80 1.86
CA ILE A 204 -26.46 7.58 1.00
C ILE A 204 -25.62 8.84 0.97
N ASP A 205 -24.34 8.72 1.29
CA ASP A 205 -23.33 9.75 1.05
C ASP A 205 -22.45 9.34 -0.13
N LYS A 206 -22.30 10.26 -1.09
CA LYS A 206 -21.40 10.13 -2.23
C LYS A 206 -20.08 10.81 -1.91
N TYR A 207 -18.98 10.11 -2.17
CA TYR A 207 -17.62 10.64 -2.07
C TYR A 207 -16.90 10.51 -3.40
N THR A 208 -16.17 11.58 -3.77
CA THR A 208 -15.15 11.51 -4.82
C THR A 208 -13.84 12.02 -4.25
N ILE A 209 -12.82 11.20 -4.31
CA ILE A 209 -11.46 11.53 -3.85
C ILE A 209 -10.57 11.70 -5.06
N VAL A 210 -9.89 12.84 -5.15
CA VAL A 210 -8.94 13.15 -6.21
C VAL A 210 -7.60 13.48 -5.57
N ILE A 211 -6.53 12.80 -6.01
CA ILE A 211 -5.18 12.95 -5.45
C ILE A 211 -4.21 13.26 -6.59
N TRP A 212 -3.42 14.33 -6.43
CA TRP A 212 -2.37 14.72 -7.38
C TRP A 212 -1.14 15.27 -6.65
N ILE A 213 -0.06 15.45 -7.40
CA ILE A 213 1.17 16.11 -6.95
C ILE A 213 1.22 17.51 -7.59
N GLU A 214 1.45 18.55 -6.78
CA GLU A 214 1.54 19.93 -7.22
C GLU A 214 2.97 20.49 -7.13
#